data_33a32230fc40052dbd9695318984c755
#
_entry.id   33a32230fc40052dbd9695318984c755
#
_cell.length_a   1.000
_cell.length_b   1.000
_cell.length_c   1.000
_cell.angle_alpha   90.00
_cell.angle_beta   90.00
_cell.angle_gamma   90.00
#
_symmetry.space_group_name_H-M   'P 1'
#
loop_
_entity.id
_entity.type
_entity.pdbx_description
1 polymer ?
#
loop_
_entity_poly.entity_id
_entity_poly.type
_entity_poly.pdbx_seq_one_letter_code
_entity_poly.pdbx_strand_id
1 'polypeptide(L)'
;MHITVRYFASIREALGTGSETLDTSAATVGALREELMARSPAAAQALAHGQAVRMALNQAMCNGDAPLQAGDEVAFFPPVTGG
;
A
#
# COMPACT_ATOMS: atom_id res chain seq x y z
N MET A 1 4.88 2.38 15.10
CA MET A 1 4.00 3.51 14.78
C MET A 1 2.76 3.05 14.05
N HIS A 2 1.66 3.75 14.22
CA HIS A 2 0.41 3.39 13.58
C HIS A 2 0.29 4.08 12.22
N ILE A 3 -0.07 3.30 11.22
CA ILE A 3 -0.27 3.75 9.84
C ILE A 3 -1.64 3.26 9.39
N THR A 4 -2.37 4.10 8.68
CA THR A 4 -3.59 3.68 8.00
C THR A 4 -3.23 3.32 6.57
N VAL A 5 -3.66 2.13 6.13
CA VAL A 5 -3.43 1.68 4.76
C VAL A 5 -4.77 1.57 4.07
N ARG A 6 -4.87 2.10 2.85
CA ARG A 6 -6.07 2.03 2.04
C ARG A 6 -5.80 1.28 0.75
N TYR A 7 -6.76 0.46 0.37
CA TYR A 7 -6.67 -0.35 -0.84
C TYR A 7 -7.83 0.00 -1.76
N PHE A 8 -7.57 0.05 -3.05
CA PHE A 8 -8.58 0.45 -4.02
C PHE A 8 -8.70 -0.56 -5.15
N ALA A 9 -9.89 -0.59 -5.77
CA ALA A 9 -10.18 -1.37 -6.99
C ALA A 9 -9.76 -2.84 -6.86
N SER A 10 -9.01 -3.36 -7.82
CA SER A 10 -8.63 -4.77 -7.83
C SER A 10 -7.80 -5.19 -6.62
N ILE A 11 -7.01 -4.28 -6.06
CA ILE A 11 -6.22 -4.57 -4.85
C ILE A 11 -7.16 -4.77 -3.67
N ARG A 12 -8.15 -3.90 -3.52
CA ARG A 12 -9.16 -4.03 -2.49
C ARG A 12 -9.90 -5.36 -2.61
N GLU A 13 -10.28 -5.75 -3.82
CA GLU A 13 -10.96 -7.00 -4.05
C GLU A 13 -10.09 -8.21 -3.68
N ALA A 14 -8.82 -8.16 -4.04
CA ALA A 14 -7.89 -9.25 -3.76
C ALA A 14 -7.66 -9.43 -2.26
N LEU A 15 -7.62 -8.34 -1.51
CA LEU A 15 -7.34 -8.39 -0.08
C LEU A 15 -8.58 -8.52 0.79
N GLY A 16 -9.76 -8.28 0.21
CA GLY A 16 -11.02 -8.40 0.93
C GLY A 16 -11.30 -7.27 1.92
N THR A 17 -10.52 -6.19 1.86
CA THR A 17 -10.74 -5.03 2.71
C THR A 17 -10.30 -3.77 1.98
N GLY A 18 -10.97 -2.67 2.27
CA GLY A 18 -10.63 -1.38 1.67
C GLY A 18 -9.70 -0.52 2.55
N SER A 19 -9.51 -0.92 3.79
CA SER A 19 -8.73 -0.09 4.72
C SER A 19 -8.37 -0.91 5.94
N GLU A 20 -7.20 -0.63 6.50
CA GLU A 20 -6.80 -1.19 7.79
C GLU A 20 -5.79 -0.26 8.46
N THR A 21 -5.81 -0.29 9.79
CA THR A 21 -4.79 0.40 10.57
C THR A 21 -3.85 -0.66 11.12
N LEU A 22 -2.57 -0.44 10.98
CA LEU A 22 -1.58 -1.40 11.46
C LEU A 22 -0.42 -0.70 12.16
N ASP A 23 0.24 -1.46 13.01
CA ASP A 23 1.45 -1.01 13.66
C ASP A 23 2.64 -1.51 12.85
N THR A 24 3.55 -0.61 12.50
CA THR A 24 4.68 -0.96 11.64
C THR A 24 5.92 -0.19 12.08
N SER A 25 7.08 -0.77 11.80
CA SER A 25 8.36 -0.09 11.94
C SER A 25 8.95 0.27 10.58
N ALA A 26 8.18 0.12 9.50
CA ALA A 26 8.66 0.44 8.17
C ALA A 26 9.04 1.92 8.08
N ALA A 27 10.20 2.21 7.52
CA ALA A 27 10.70 3.58 7.42
C ALA A 27 10.20 4.29 6.17
N THR A 28 9.77 3.54 5.15
CA THR A 28 9.33 4.09 3.86
C THR A 28 8.09 3.37 3.38
N VAL A 29 7.42 3.98 2.40
CA VAL A 29 6.26 3.36 1.75
C VAL A 29 6.64 2.03 1.11
N GLY A 30 7.82 1.96 0.48
CA GLY A 30 8.30 0.71 -0.12
C GLY A 30 8.55 -0.38 0.90
N ALA A 31 9.11 -0.03 2.06
CA ALA A 31 9.32 -1.00 3.13
C ALA A 31 7.97 -1.49 3.68
N LEU A 32 6.98 -0.61 3.78
CA LEU A 32 5.63 -1.00 4.18
C LEU A 32 5.02 -1.97 3.17
N ARG A 33 5.19 -1.70 1.88
CA ARG A 33 4.71 -2.60 0.83
C ARG A 33 5.30 -4.00 0.99
N GLU A 34 6.61 -4.09 1.24
CA GLU A 34 7.27 -5.36 1.46
C GLU A 34 6.74 -6.08 2.69
N GLU A 35 6.51 -5.35 3.76
CA GLU A 35 5.96 -5.92 4.99
C GLU A 35 4.57 -6.51 4.74
N LEU A 36 3.72 -5.80 4.01
CA LEU A 36 2.38 -6.28 3.67
C LEU A 36 2.43 -7.52 2.80
N MET A 37 3.35 -7.55 1.84
CA MET A 37 3.52 -8.72 0.96
C MET A 37 3.95 -9.95 1.74
N ALA A 38 4.70 -9.77 2.83
CA ALA A 38 5.15 -10.86 3.67
C ALA A 38 4.06 -11.42 4.58
N ARG A 39 2.95 -10.69 4.74
CA ARG A 39 1.88 -11.08 5.67
C ARG A 39 0.95 -12.15 5.12
N SER A 40 0.72 -12.16 3.81
CA SER A 40 -0.24 -13.08 3.23
C SER A 40 0.04 -13.33 1.75
N PRO A 41 -0.35 -14.51 1.23
CA PRO A 41 -0.22 -14.76 -0.21
C PRO A 41 -1.04 -13.81 -1.07
N ALA A 42 -2.21 -13.39 -0.59
CA ALA A 42 -3.05 -12.44 -1.33
C ALA A 42 -2.35 -11.10 -1.49
N ALA A 43 -1.74 -10.59 -0.42
CA ALA A 43 -1.00 -9.33 -0.48
C ALA A 43 0.26 -9.48 -1.33
N ALA A 44 0.94 -10.61 -1.23
CA ALA A 44 2.12 -10.87 -2.05
C ALA A 44 1.79 -10.82 -3.54
N GLN A 45 0.62 -11.33 -3.93
CA GLN A 45 0.17 -11.28 -5.31
C GLN A 45 -0.30 -9.88 -5.72
N ALA A 46 -1.15 -9.27 -4.90
CA ALA A 46 -1.78 -7.99 -5.24
C ALA A 46 -0.77 -6.84 -5.31
N LEU A 47 0.25 -6.88 -4.47
CA LEU A 47 1.23 -5.81 -4.35
C LEU A 47 2.58 -6.17 -4.97
N ALA A 48 2.67 -7.28 -5.69
CA ALA A 48 3.92 -7.75 -6.29
C ALA A 48 4.55 -6.68 -7.18
N HIS A 49 5.88 -6.65 -7.21
CA HIS A 49 6.61 -5.67 -8.01
C HIS A 49 6.38 -5.82 -9.52
N GLY A 50 5.96 -7.00 -9.96
CA GLY A 50 5.56 -7.21 -11.34
C GLY A 50 4.19 -6.63 -11.68
N GLN A 51 3.42 -6.21 -10.68
CA GLN A 51 2.14 -5.57 -10.89
C GLN A 51 2.30 -4.06 -10.97
N ALA A 52 1.46 -3.42 -11.78
CA ALA A 52 1.49 -1.98 -11.91
C ALA A 52 0.73 -1.35 -10.74
N VAL A 53 1.39 -1.28 -9.58
CA VAL A 53 0.79 -0.74 -8.36
C VAL A 53 1.28 0.70 -8.17
N ARG A 54 0.32 1.59 -7.93
CA ARG A 54 0.61 2.98 -7.61
C ARG A 54 0.44 3.20 -6.12
N MET A 55 1.16 4.20 -5.59
CA MET A 55 1.16 4.49 -4.16
C MET A 55 0.96 5.98 -3.94
N ALA A 56 0.26 6.31 -2.85
CA ALA A 56 0.10 7.69 -2.42
C ALA A 56 0.32 7.77 -0.92
N LEU A 57 0.96 8.85 -0.48
CA LEU A 57 1.20 9.13 0.92
C LEU A 57 0.41 10.39 1.28
N ASN A 58 -0.53 10.25 2.22
CA ASN A 58 -1.42 11.35 2.61
C ASN A 58 -2.07 12.01 1.39
N GLN A 59 -2.55 11.17 0.46
CA GLN A 59 -3.26 11.56 -0.76
C GLN A 59 -2.40 12.24 -1.82
N ALA A 60 -1.08 12.23 -1.64
CA ALA A 60 -0.15 12.76 -2.63
C ALA A 60 0.61 11.59 -3.28
N MET A 61 0.66 11.57 -4.60
CA MET A 61 1.40 10.52 -5.31
C MET A 61 2.84 10.47 -4.85
N CYS A 62 3.34 9.26 -4.64
CA CYS A 62 4.71 9.07 -4.17
C CYS A 62 5.30 7.79 -4.76
N ASN A 63 6.59 7.58 -4.54
CA ASN A 63 7.26 6.33 -4.85
C ASN A 63 7.64 5.63 -3.53
N GLY A 64 8.31 4.49 -3.65
CA GLY A 64 8.68 3.69 -2.49
C GLY A 64 9.67 4.36 -1.54
N ASP A 65 10.35 5.42 -1.96
CA ASP A 65 11.34 6.10 -1.13
C ASP A 65 10.71 7.08 -0.14
N ALA A 66 9.42 7.37 -0.28
CA ALA A 66 8.75 8.34 0.58
C ALA A 66 8.82 7.88 2.05
N PRO A 67 9.28 8.75 2.95
CA PRO A 67 9.41 8.38 4.36
C PRO A 67 8.06 8.36 5.06
N LEU A 68 7.92 7.42 6.00
CA LEU A 68 6.70 7.28 6.80
C LEU A 68 6.87 7.90 8.19
N GLN A 69 5.79 8.48 8.67
CA GLN A 69 5.69 8.99 10.02
C GLN A 69 4.41 8.47 10.68
N ALA A 70 4.39 8.46 11.99
CA ALA A 70 3.22 8.00 12.74
C ALA A 70 1.97 8.78 12.31
N GLY A 71 0.88 8.07 12.08
CA GLY A 71 -0.37 8.67 11.69
C GLY A 71 -0.56 8.88 10.20
N ASP A 72 0.45 8.55 9.40
CA ASP A 72 0.34 8.68 7.94
C ASP A 72 -0.69 7.73 7.36
N GLU A 73 -1.23 8.11 6.21
CA GLU A 73 -2.11 7.28 5.40
C GLU A 73 -1.40 6.91 4.11
N VAL A 74 -1.33 5.61 3.81
CA VAL A 74 -0.73 5.11 2.58
C VAL A 74 -1.83 4.43 1.77
N ALA A 75 -1.92 4.77 0.49
CA ALA A 75 -2.88 4.15 -0.42
C ALA A 75 -2.15 3.34 -1.48
N PHE A 76 -2.70 2.15 -1.77
CA PHE A 76 -2.25 1.31 -2.87
C PHE A 76 -3.40 1.15 -3.85
N PHE A 77 -3.12 1.39 -5.13
CA PHE A 77 -4.16 1.30 -6.16
C PHE A 77 -3.55 0.94 -7.50
N PRO A 78 -4.35 0.31 -8.38
CA PRO A 78 -3.86 0.01 -9.73
C PRO A 78 -3.79 1.30 -10.54
N PRO A 79 -2.98 1.33 -11.61
CA PRO A 79 -2.93 2.51 -12.46
C PRO A 79 -4.29 2.79 -13.07
N VAL A 80 -4.62 4.08 -13.13
CA VAL A 80 -5.83 4.48 -13.84
C VAL A 80 -5.53 4.36 -15.32
N THR A 81 -6.16 3.39 -15.97
CA THR A 81 -6.12 3.36 -17.41
C THR A 81 -7.00 4.50 -17.86
N GLY A 82 -6.40 5.56 -18.30
CA GLY A 82 -7.11 6.72 -18.75
C GLY A 82 -7.93 6.40 -19.97
N GLY A 83 -8.92 5.68 -19.72
CA GLY A 83 -9.81 5.26 -20.78
C GLY A 83 -10.35 6.40 -21.52
#